data_0f8aaaf7c070e7b610beb2a1d3ef09e8
#
_entry.id   0f8aaaf7c070e7b610beb2a1d3ef09e8
#
_cell.length_a   1.000
_cell.length_b   1.000
_cell.length_c   1.000
_cell.angle_alpha   90.00
_cell.angle_beta   90.00
_cell.angle_gamma   90.00
#
_symmetry.space_group_name_H-M   'P 1'
#
loop_
_entity.id
_entity.type
_entity.pdbx_description
1 polymer ?
#
loop_
_entity_poly.entity_id
_entity_poly.type
_entity_poly.pdbx_seq_one_letter_code
_entity_poly.pdbx_strand_id
1 'polypeptide(L)'
;MRALVVVNPRATAMSPRERDVLAHALGSETDLEVVETENRGHAAALACRAMRNGTDVVVALGGDGTVNEVINGLLTDGVHDGVPALGVVPAGSTNVFVRALGLPNDPIEATGALLEGLRSDTYRTVSMGMADDRYFCFAAGLGFDAAVVHGVERQRRKGKRSTHVLYARVGVAEFFRGNRRHPRLHVELPDGTRFDDVYFTIVANADPWTFVGNRPLHPTPETSFDDGLGLYGRRRMGVVGMLWSMARLSGDNPRVGRRGAHVLHDLEGLTVIADEPVPFQVDGDALDTRDKVTFRSVPRAIRVVGVPLETG
;
A
#
# COMPACT_ATOMS: atom_id res chain seq x y z
N MET A 1 -17.56 22.66 5.52
CA MET A 1 -16.45 21.79 5.10
C MET A 1 -16.79 21.23 3.73
N ARG A 2 -15.89 21.34 2.74
CA ARG A 2 -16.07 20.80 1.38
C ARG A 2 -15.44 19.42 1.31
N ALA A 3 -16.17 18.43 0.80
CA ALA A 3 -15.69 17.06 0.67
C ALA A 3 -15.88 16.53 -0.76
N LEU A 4 -14.90 15.79 -1.25
CA LEU A 4 -14.99 15.01 -2.48
C LEU A 4 -14.93 13.51 -2.16
N VAL A 5 -15.92 12.73 -2.59
CA VAL A 5 -15.85 11.26 -2.57
C VAL A 5 -15.47 10.77 -3.96
N VAL A 6 -14.31 10.11 -4.04
CA VAL A 6 -13.83 9.43 -5.24
C VAL A 6 -14.23 7.96 -5.18
N VAL A 7 -15.16 7.55 -6.02
CA VAL A 7 -15.75 6.21 -6.03
C VAL A 7 -15.13 5.37 -7.13
N ASN A 8 -14.63 4.18 -6.78
CA ASN A 8 -14.28 3.18 -7.78
C ASN A 8 -15.49 2.26 -8.05
N PRO A 9 -16.18 2.38 -9.20
CA PRO A 9 -17.37 1.58 -9.51
C PRO A 9 -17.08 0.08 -9.66
N ARG A 10 -15.81 -0.29 -9.85
CA ARG A 10 -15.36 -1.69 -9.95
C ARG A 10 -15.02 -2.30 -8.60
N ALA A 11 -15.11 -1.54 -7.52
CA ALA A 11 -14.93 -2.08 -6.16
C ALA A 11 -16.07 -3.04 -5.83
N THR A 12 -15.73 -4.27 -5.43
CA THR A 12 -16.68 -5.39 -5.39
C THR A 12 -17.34 -5.59 -4.03
N ALA A 13 -16.90 -4.87 -3.00
CA ALA A 13 -17.36 -5.06 -1.63
C ALA A 13 -18.64 -4.27 -1.27
N MET A 14 -19.14 -3.41 -2.18
CA MET A 14 -20.33 -2.58 -1.92
C MET A 14 -21.31 -2.61 -3.07
N SER A 15 -22.60 -2.68 -2.74
CA SER A 15 -23.69 -2.49 -3.69
C SER A 15 -23.91 -1.00 -4.02
N PRO A 16 -24.55 -0.66 -5.16
CA PRO A 16 -24.93 0.71 -5.48
C PRO A 16 -25.75 1.39 -4.37
N ARG A 17 -26.68 0.64 -3.77
CA ARG A 17 -27.55 1.14 -2.69
C ARG A 17 -26.78 1.50 -1.43
N GLU A 18 -25.77 0.71 -1.05
CA GLU A 18 -24.91 1.03 0.08
C GLU A 18 -24.08 2.28 -0.18
N ARG A 19 -23.58 2.46 -1.41
CA ARG A 19 -22.87 3.69 -1.83
C ARG A 19 -23.75 4.93 -1.71
N ASP A 20 -25.02 4.85 -2.13
CA ASP A 20 -25.98 5.96 -2.03
C ASP A 20 -26.25 6.33 -0.56
N VAL A 21 -26.40 5.32 0.31
CA VAL A 21 -26.60 5.55 1.76
C VAL A 21 -25.38 6.25 2.37
N LEU A 22 -24.16 5.82 2.01
CA LEU A 22 -22.92 6.44 2.49
C LEU A 22 -22.76 7.87 1.98
N ALA A 23 -23.03 8.09 0.70
CA ALA A 23 -23.00 9.43 0.12
C ALA A 23 -24.00 10.36 0.82
N HIS A 24 -25.21 9.89 1.11
CA HIS A 24 -26.20 10.64 1.85
C HIS A 24 -25.76 10.96 3.28
N ALA A 25 -25.18 10.01 3.99
CA ALA A 25 -24.66 10.19 5.33
C ALA A 25 -23.51 11.22 5.38
N LEU A 26 -22.58 11.17 4.43
CA LEU A 26 -21.49 12.15 4.31
C LEU A 26 -22.03 13.53 3.92
N GLY A 27 -23.00 13.58 3.02
CA GLY A 27 -23.63 14.83 2.57
C GLY A 27 -24.42 15.57 3.64
N SER A 28 -24.82 14.89 4.74
CA SER A 28 -25.46 15.56 5.88
C SER A 28 -24.49 16.41 6.73
N GLU A 29 -23.18 16.12 6.63
CA GLU A 29 -22.14 16.79 7.41
C GLU A 29 -21.24 17.71 6.58
N THR A 30 -21.29 17.58 5.25
CA THR A 30 -20.36 18.26 4.35
C THR A 30 -21.05 18.77 3.08
N ASP A 31 -20.47 19.78 2.45
CA ASP A 31 -20.76 20.14 1.05
C ASP A 31 -20.07 19.12 0.15
N LEU A 32 -20.84 18.09 -0.25
CA LEU A 32 -20.34 16.86 -0.83
C LEU A 32 -20.42 16.84 -2.35
N GLU A 33 -19.30 16.63 -3.01
CA GLU A 33 -19.22 16.17 -4.40
C GLU A 33 -18.91 14.67 -4.44
N VAL A 34 -19.61 13.88 -5.27
CA VAL A 34 -19.35 12.44 -5.47
C VAL A 34 -19.03 12.20 -6.93
N VAL A 35 -17.86 11.61 -7.21
CA VAL A 35 -17.40 11.34 -8.58
C VAL A 35 -16.92 9.90 -8.72
N GLU A 36 -17.46 9.19 -9.72
CA GLU A 36 -17.00 7.86 -10.08
C GLU A 36 -15.77 7.92 -10.98
N THR A 37 -14.82 6.99 -10.73
CA THR A 37 -13.63 6.87 -11.60
C THR A 37 -13.98 6.10 -12.86
N GLU A 38 -13.44 6.54 -14.00
CA GLU A 38 -13.67 5.92 -15.31
C GLU A 38 -12.54 4.94 -15.69
N ASN A 39 -11.31 5.31 -15.34
CA ASN A 39 -10.10 4.57 -15.74
C ASN A 39 -8.99 4.74 -14.70
N ARG A 40 -7.88 4.05 -14.92
CA ARG A 40 -6.66 4.16 -14.10
C ARG A 40 -6.09 5.59 -14.22
N GLY A 41 -5.68 6.16 -13.09
CA GLY A 41 -5.17 7.53 -12.96
C GLY A 41 -6.27 8.58 -12.78
N HIS A 42 -7.56 8.26 -13.00
CA HIS A 42 -8.64 9.23 -12.83
C HIS A 42 -8.82 9.65 -11.37
N ALA A 43 -8.63 8.74 -10.41
CA ALA A 43 -8.70 9.07 -8.99
C ALA A 43 -7.60 10.08 -8.60
N ALA A 44 -6.39 9.94 -9.14
CA ALA A 44 -5.30 10.90 -8.92
C ALA A 44 -5.61 12.27 -9.50
N ALA A 45 -6.16 12.33 -10.72
CA ALA A 45 -6.55 13.59 -11.36
C ALA A 45 -7.66 14.32 -10.58
N LEU A 46 -8.66 13.57 -10.07
CA LEU A 46 -9.73 14.10 -9.23
C LEU A 46 -9.19 14.67 -7.91
N ALA A 47 -8.32 13.93 -7.23
CA ALA A 47 -7.71 14.32 -5.97
C ALA A 47 -6.81 15.56 -6.13
N CYS A 48 -5.99 15.62 -7.20
CA CYS A 48 -5.16 16.77 -7.53
C CYS A 48 -6.02 18.03 -7.78
N ARG A 49 -7.12 17.90 -8.53
CA ARG A 49 -8.07 18.99 -8.76
C ARG A 49 -8.71 19.44 -7.45
N ALA A 50 -9.15 18.52 -6.60
CA ALA A 50 -9.75 18.83 -5.30
C ALA A 50 -8.78 19.61 -4.40
N MET A 51 -7.53 19.17 -4.31
CA MET A 51 -6.48 19.85 -3.56
C MET A 51 -6.29 21.30 -4.04
N ARG A 52 -6.15 21.51 -5.36
CA ARG A 52 -5.98 22.85 -5.95
C ARG A 52 -7.20 23.74 -5.79
N ASN A 53 -8.40 23.19 -5.70
CA ASN A 53 -9.64 23.92 -5.47
C ASN A 53 -9.90 24.21 -3.97
N GLY A 54 -9.01 23.79 -3.08
CA GLY A 54 -9.12 23.99 -1.63
C GLY A 54 -10.26 23.17 -1.02
N THR A 55 -10.47 21.92 -1.46
CA THR A 55 -11.32 20.93 -0.78
C THR A 55 -10.69 20.60 0.57
N ASP A 56 -11.51 20.41 1.61
CA ASP A 56 -11.02 20.15 2.95
C ASP A 56 -10.70 18.66 3.18
N VAL A 57 -11.53 17.78 2.60
CA VAL A 57 -11.42 16.30 2.76
C VAL A 57 -11.66 15.61 1.42
N VAL A 58 -10.81 14.64 1.07
CA VAL A 58 -11.02 13.73 -0.06
C VAL A 58 -11.18 12.31 0.47
N VAL A 59 -12.31 11.69 0.16
CA VAL A 59 -12.65 10.33 0.59
C VAL A 59 -12.41 9.36 -0.56
N ALA A 60 -11.51 8.40 -0.36
CA ALA A 60 -11.29 7.29 -1.29
C ALA A 60 -12.24 6.14 -0.95
N LEU A 61 -13.26 5.90 -1.79
CA LEU A 61 -14.15 4.76 -1.70
C LEU A 61 -13.71 3.70 -2.71
N GLY A 62 -12.91 2.73 -2.24
CA GLY A 62 -12.30 1.73 -3.12
C GLY A 62 -11.35 0.79 -2.41
N GLY A 63 -10.51 0.09 -3.16
CA GLY A 63 -9.40 -0.72 -2.64
C GLY A 63 -8.09 0.07 -2.60
N ASP A 64 -7.01 -0.62 -2.19
CA ASP A 64 -5.67 -0.04 -2.01
C ASP A 64 -5.17 0.76 -3.24
N GLY A 65 -5.45 0.28 -4.46
CA GLY A 65 -5.09 1.01 -5.69
C GLY A 65 -5.81 2.36 -5.83
N THR A 66 -7.08 2.46 -5.42
CA THR A 66 -7.82 3.74 -5.43
C THR A 66 -7.25 4.69 -4.38
N VAL A 67 -6.93 4.18 -3.19
CA VAL A 67 -6.29 4.95 -2.11
C VAL A 67 -4.93 5.46 -2.58
N ASN A 68 -4.09 4.60 -3.18
CA ASN A 68 -2.79 5.00 -3.72
C ASN A 68 -2.92 6.10 -4.77
N GLU A 69 -3.85 5.99 -5.73
CA GLU A 69 -4.09 7.03 -6.73
C GLU A 69 -4.52 8.37 -6.08
N VAL A 70 -5.45 8.32 -5.10
CA VAL A 70 -5.89 9.54 -4.38
C VAL A 70 -4.72 10.20 -3.66
N ILE A 71 -3.91 9.45 -2.92
CA ILE A 71 -2.74 9.98 -2.21
C ILE A 71 -1.74 10.62 -3.19
N ASN A 72 -1.42 9.94 -4.30
CA ASN A 72 -0.52 10.51 -5.32
C ASN A 72 -1.09 11.78 -5.96
N GLY A 73 -2.41 11.88 -6.10
CA GLY A 73 -3.08 13.09 -6.55
C GLY A 73 -3.02 14.24 -5.53
N LEU A 74 -3.27 13.95 -4.26
CA LEU A 74 -3.22 14.92 -3.16
C LEU A 74 -1.80 15.47 -2.95
N LEU A 75 -0.79 14.63 -3.11
CA LEU A 75 0.60 14.97 -2.88
C LEU A 75 1.37 15.32 -4.18
N THR A 76 0.65 15.62 -5.27
CA THR A 76 1.28 15.98 -6.56
C THR A 76 2.24 17.16 -6.44
N ASP A 77 1.89 18.16 -5.64
CA ASP A 77 2.71 19.35 -5.41
C ASP A 77 3.58 19.22 -4.11
N GLY A 78 3.75 17.98 -3.60
CA GLY A 78 4.47 17.66 -2.37
C GLY A 78 3.63 17.82 -1.11
N VAL A 79 4.27 17.68 0.05
CA VAL A 79 3.64 17.84 1.37
C VAL A 79 3.59 19.32 1.74
N HIS A 80 2.40 19.84 2.04
CA HIS A 80 2.18 21.23 2.50
C HIS A 80 0.85 21.33 3.28
N ASP A 81 0.66 22.41 4.03
CA ASP A 81 -0.52 22.60 4.89
C ASP A 81 -1.87 22.64 4.16
N GLY A 82 -1.85 22.93 2.86
CA GLY A 82 -3.05 22.96 2.02
C GLY A 82 -3.50 21.59 1.50
N VAL A 83 -2.80 20.48 1.85
CA VAL A 83 -3.21 19.14 1.44
C VAL A 83 -4.49 18.74 2.19
N PRO A 84 -5.59 18.38 1.46
CA PRO A 84 -6.80 17.87 2.07
C PRO A 84 -6.55 16.67 2.98
N ALA A 85 -7.37 16.51 4.00
CA ALA A 85 -7.36 15.28 4.78
C ALA A 85 -7.91 14.10 3.94
N LEU A 86 -7.37 12.92 4.16
CA LEU A 86 -7.80 11.69 3.51
C LEU A 86 -8.82 10.95 4.38
N GLY A 87 -10.01 10.71 3.83
CA GLY A 87 -10.94 9.71 4.35
C GLY A 87 -10.79 8.41 3.54
N VAL A 88 -10.99 7.26 4.16
CA VAL A 88 -10.94 5.98 3.44
C VAL A 88 -12.14 5.11 3.79
N VAL A 89 -12.87 4.67 2.76
CA VAL A 89 -13.94 3.67 2.88
C VAL A 89 -13.51 2.42 2.09
N PRO A 90 -13.18 1.32 2.78
CA PRO A 90 -12.64 0.13 2.13
C PRO A 90 -13.71 -0.58 1.30
N ALA A 91 -13.42 -0.82 0.03
CA ALA A 91 -14.29 -1.58 -0.86
C ALA A 91 -13.51 -2.58 -1.75
N GLY A 92 -12.23 -2.78 -1.46
CA GLY A 92 -11.35 -3.76 -2.10
C GLY A 92 -11.38 -5.13 -1.43
N SER A 93 -10.54 -6.04 -1.94
CA SER A 93 -10.45 -7.40 -1.41
C SER A 93 -9.51 -7.54 -0.21
N THR A 94 -8.50 -6.70 -0.08
CA THR A 94 -7.47 -6.83 0.97
C THR A 94 -7.44 -5.63 1.91
N ASN A 95 -7.50 -4.41 1.36
CA ASN A 95 -7.55 -3.13 2.08
C ASN A 95 -6.41 -3.01 3.13
N VAL A 96 -5.18 -3.23 2.66
CA VAL A 96 -4.00 -3.30 3.54
C VAL A 96 -3.81 -1.99 4.29
N PHE A 97 -3.89 -0.85 3.60
CA PHE A 97 -3.69 0.47 4.20
C PHE A 97 -4.68 0.75 5.35
N VAL A 98 -5.97 0.50 5.10
CA VAL A 98 -7.03 0.69 6.11
C VAL A 98 -6.78 -0.17 7.35
N ARG A 99 -6.46 -1.45 7.12
CA ARG A 99 -6.22 -2.42 8.20
C ARG A 99 -4.93 -2.13 8.97
N ALA A 100 -3.89 -1.67 8.30
CA ALA A 100 -2.64 -1.25 8.95
C ALA A 100 -2.81 0.01 9.81
N LEU A 101 -3.77 0.89 9.45
CA LEU A 101 -4.16 2.05 10.26
C LEU A 101 -5.06 1.70 11.46
N GLY A 102 -5.48 0.43 11.61
CA GLY A 102 -6.44 0.04 12.64
C GLY A 102 -7.87 0.49 12.38
N LEU A 103 -8.18 0.96 11.17
CA LEU A 103 -9.54 1.33 10.77
C LEU A 103 -10.39 0.09 10.47
N PRO A 104 -11.72 0.17 10.64
CA PRO A 104 -12.63 -0.92 10.27
C PRO A 104 -12.48 -1.33 8.80
N ASN A 105 -12.46 -2.64 8.55
CA ASN A 105 -12.43 -3.18 7.18
C ASN A 105 -13.82 -3.38 6.56
N ASP A 106 -14.87 -3.17 7.34
CA ASP A 106 -16.24 -3.12 6.84
C ASP A 106 -16.57 -1.69 6.37
N PRO A 107 -17.15 -1.51 5.16
CA PRO A 107 -17.42 -0.19 4.61
C PRO A 107 -18.38 0.66 5.46
N ILE A 108 -19.37 0.03 6.11
CA ILE A 108 -20.37 0.74 6.93
C ILE A 108 -19.73 1.21 8.23
N GLU A 109 -18.99 0.33 8.91
CA GLU A 109 -18.25 0.67 10.14
C GLU A 109 -17.18 1.74 9.85
N ALA A 110 -16.44 1.62 8.74
CA ALA A 110 -15.45 2.62 8.33
C ALA A 110 -16.08 3.99 8.04
N THR A 111 -17.28 4.02 7.45
CA THR A 111 -18.01 5.28 7.25
C THR A 111 -18.45 5.88 8.57
N GLY A 112 -18.87 5.06 9.52
CA GLY A 112 -19.18 5.52 10.88
C GLY A 112 -17.97 6.16 11.56
N ALA A 113 -16.81 5.51 11.50
CA ALA A 113 -15.55 6.04 12.03
C ALA A 113 -15.12 7.34 11.32
N LEU A 114 -15.30 7.42 9.99
CA LEU A 114 -15.02 8.62 9.21
C LEU A 114 -15.92 9.79 9.64
N LEU A 115 -17.24 9.59 9.77
CA LEU A 115 -18.18 10.62 10.21
C LEU A 115 -17.87 11.10 11.62
N GLU A 116 -17.58 10.17 12.54
CA GLU A 116 -17.19 10.54 13.90
C GLU A 116 -15.89 11.32 13.92
N GLY A 117 -14.89 10.91 13.13
CA GLY A 117 -13.62 11.63 12.98
C GLY A 117 -13.80 13.05 12.44
N LEU A 118 -14.72 13.24 11.47
CA LEU A 118 -15.04 14.57 10.92
C LEU A 118 -15.73 15.46 11.95
N ARG A 119 -16.64 14.89 12.76
CA ARG A 119 -17.37 15.65 13.81
C ARG A 119 -16.47 16.05 14.96
N SER A 120 -15.57 15.15 15.36
CA SER A 120 -14.64 15.36 16.48
C SER A 120 -13.33 16.03 16.08
N ASP A 121 -13.15 16.39 14.81
CA ASP A 121 -11.89 16.92 14.24
C ASP A 121 -10.67 16.04 14.54
N THR A 122 -10.88 14.71 14.47
CA THR A 122 -9.85 13.71 14.80
C THR A 122 -9.11 13.23 13.56
N TYR A 123 -7.81 13.51 13.52
CA TYR A 123 -6.91 13.13 12.42
C TYR A 123 -5.63 12.50 12.98
N ARG A 124 -5.12 11.49 12.28
CA ARG A 124 -3.74 11.03 12.46
C ARG A 124 -2.92 11.44 11.24
N THR A 125 -1.79 12.11 11.46
CA THR A 125 -0.84 12.41 10.40
C THR A 125 0.12 11.25 10.26
N VAL A 126 0.23 10.68 9.06
CA VAL A 126 1.02 9.48 8.77
C VAL A 126 2.09 9.75 7.73
N SER A 127 3.18 9.01 7.82
CA SER A 127 4.26 9.02 6.84
C SER A 127 3.86 8.23 5.60
N MET A 128 4.46 8.57 4.46
CA MET A 128 4.35 7.82 3.21
C MET A 128 5.74 7.37 2.75
N GLY A 129 5.80 6.23 2.10
CA GLY A 129 6.98 5.88 1.34
C GLY A 129 6.94 6.52 -0.05
N MET A 130 8.09 6.80 -0.64
CA MET A 130 8.23 7.27 -2.01
C MET A 130 9.23 6.38 -2.75
N ALA A 131 8.84 5.88 -3.90
CA ALA A 131 9.66 5.09 -4.82
C ALA A 131 9.87 5.92 -6.09
N ASP A 132 11.07 6.44 -6.30
CA ASP A 132 11.41 7.49 -7.26
C ASP A 132 10.50 8.73 -7.09
N ASP A 133 9.46 8.85 -7.91
CA ASP A 133 8.49 9.95 -7.93
C ASP A 133 7.07 9.53 -7.52
N ARG A 134 6.86 8.25 -7.10
CA ARG A 134 5.55 7.71 -6.74
C ARG A 134 5.46 7.40 -5.26
N TYR A 135 4.45 7.95 -4.60
CA TYR A 135 4.12 7.62 -3.22
C TYR A 135 3.53 6.21 -3.11
N PHE A 136 3.87 5.52 -2.02
CA PHE A 136 3.25 4.25 -1.64
C PHE A 136 2.80 4.27 -0.18
N CYS A 137 1.68 3.59 0.05
CA CYS A 137 0.99 3.62 1.33
C CYS A 137 1.57 2.61 2.33
N PHE A 138 1.82 1.38 1.87
CA PHE A 138 2.27 0.31 2.76
C PHE A 138 3.48 -0.46 2.26
N ALA A 139 3.61 -0.76 0.97
CA ALA A 139 4.81 -1.45 0.48
C ALA A 139 5.08 -1.32 -1.01
N ALA A 140 6.36 -1.35 -1.36
CA ALA A 140 6.82 -1.52 -2.73
C ALA A 140 7.85 -2.65 -2.78
N GLY A 141 8.05 -3.27 -3.94
CA GLY A 141 8.95 -4.41 -4.06
C GLY A 141 9.52 -4.62 -5.44
N LEU A 142 10.73 -5.21 -5.49
CA LEU A 142 11.41 -5.60 -6.71
C LEU A 142 11.72 -7.10 -6.71
N GLY A 143 11.73 -7.69 -7.90
CA GLY A 143 12.09 -9.09 -8.11
C GLY A 143 10.91 -10.04 -7.94
N PHE A 144 11.06 -11.08 -7.13
CA PHE A 144 10.07 -12.16 -7.01
C PHE A 144 8.68 -11.67 -6.55
N ASP A 145 8.63 -10.81 -5.55
CA ASP A 145 7.38 -10.24 -5.04
C ASP A 145 6.60 -9.54 -6.16
N ALA A 146 7.26 -8.63 -6.86
CA ALA A 146 6.68 -7.94 -8.00
C ALA A 146 6.32 -8.89 -9.16
N ALA A 147 7.10 -9.95 -9.40
CA ALA A 147 6.78 -10.95 -10.42
C ALA A 147 5.44 -11.66 -10.14
N VAL A 148 5.15 -11.93 -8.87
CA VAL A 148 3.85 -12.50 -8.44
C VAL A 148 2.71 -11.52 -8.75
N VAL A 149 2.86 -10.24 -8.41
CA VAL A 149 1.86 -9.20 -8.70
C VAL A 149 1.63 -9.08 -10.20
N HIS A 150 2.69 -9.01 -11.01
CA HIS A 150 2.60 -9.02 -12.48
C HIS A 150 1.90 -10.26 -13.03
N GLY A 151 2.18 -11.42 -12.44
CA GLY A 151 1.55 -12.69 -12.81
C GLY A 151 0.04 -12.70 -12.54
N VAL A 152 -0.37 -12.18 -11.39
CA VAL A 152 -1.79 -12.03 -11.02
C VAL A 152 -2.49 -11.05 -11.96
N GLU A 153 -1.87 -9.90 -12.25
CA GLU A 153 -2.45 -8.90 -13.16
C GLU A 153 -2.65 -9.46 -14.57
N ARG A 154 -1.70 -10.26 -15.10
CA ARG A 154 -1.89 -11.00 -16.37
C ARG A 154 -3.11 -11.92 -16.35
N GLN A 155 -3.43 -12.56 -15.20
CA GLN A 155 -4.61 -13.41 -15.07
C GLN A 155 -5.91 -12.59 -14.93
N ARG A 156 -5.86 -11.43 -14.25
CA ARG A 156 -6.99 -10.48 -14.17
C ARG A 156 -7.39 -9.96 -15.55
N ARG A 157 -6.41 -9.59 -16.39
CA ARG A 157 -6.67 -9.19 -17.78
C ARG A 157 -7.33 -10.29 -18.63
N LYS A 158 -7.20 -11.57 -18.22
CA LYS A 158 -7.90 -12.71 -18.80
C LYS A 158 -9.27 -13.00 -18.16
N GLY A 159 -9.80 -12.07 -17.35
CA GLY A 159 -11.11 -12.16 -16.71
C GLY A 159 -11.16 -12.96 -15.40
N LYS A 160 -10.02 -13.39 -14.84
CA LYS A 160 -10.00 -14.09 -13.56
C LYS A 160 -10.10 -13.11 -12.39
N ARG A 161 -10.89 -13.47 -11.37
CA ARG A 161 -10.98 -12.71 -10.12
C ARG A 161 -9.69 -12.88 -9.30
N SER A 162 -9.23 -11.81 -8.66
CA SER A 162 -8.13 -11.85 -7.68
C SER A 162 -8.60 -12.61 -6.44
N THR A 163 -8.04 -13.79 -6.22
CA THR A 163 -8.31 -14.63 -5.05
C THR A 163 -6.99 -15.06 -4.43
N HIS A 164 -7.00 -15.36 -3.13
CA HIS A 164 -5.80 -15.89 -2.44
C HIS A 164 -5.24 -17.15 -3.13
N VAL A 165 -6.12 -18.01 -3.68
CA VAL A 165 -5.72 -19.19 -4.44
C VAL A 165 -5.00 -18.81 -5.73
N LEU A 166 -5.43 -17.74 -6.41
CA LEU A 166 -4.74 -17.23 -7.61
C LEU A 166 -3.34 -16.72 -7.26
N TYR A 167 -3.21 -15.93 -6.19
CA TYR A 167 -1.90 -15.45 -5.72
C TYR A 167 -0.97 -16.61 -5.36
N ALA A 168 -1.45 -17.62 -4.61
CA ALA A 168 -0.67 -18.80 -4.27
C ALA A 168 -0.20 -19.58 -5.51
N ARG A 169 -1.10 -19.83 -6.48
CA ARG A 169 -0.77 -20.52 -7.74
C ARG A 169 0.24 -19.75 -8.58
N VAL A 170 0.06 -18.43 -8.71
CA VAL A 170 1.00 -17.57 -9.44
C VAL A 170 2.33 -17.51 -8.70
N GLY A 171 2.31 -17.37 -7.38
CA GLY A 171 3.53 -17.40 -6.55
C GLY A 171 4.35 -18.66 -6.75
N VAL A 172 3.71 -19.82 -6.72
CA VAL A 172 4.37 -21.11 -7.03
C VAL A 172 4.93 -21.11 -8.47
N ALA A 173 4.14 -20.67 -9.45
CA ALA A 173 4.58 -20.65 -10.84
C ALA A 173 5.78 -19.71 -11.06
N GLU A 174 5.74 -18.49 -10.54
CA GLU A 174 6.83 -17.51 -10.67
C GLU A 174 8.08 -17.96 -9.86
N PHE A 175 7.87 -18.61 -8.70
CA PHE A 175 8.96 -19.20 -7.93
C PHE A 175 9.75 -20.25 -8.75
N PHE A 176 9.07 -21.09 -9.54
CA PHE A 176 9.76 -22.10 -10.38
C PHE A 176 10.26 -21.52 -11.71
N ARG A 177 9.71 -20.41 -12.19
CA ARG A 177 10.19 -19.72 -13.40
C ARG A 177 11.44 -18.88 -13.15
N GLY A 178 11.54 -18.28 -11.97
CA GLY A 178 12.65 -17.40 -11.62
C GLY A 178 13.99 -18.12 -11.57
N ASN A 179 15.06 -17.41 -11.92
CA ASN A 179 16.42 -17.91 -11.76
C ASN A 179 16.85 -17.86 -10.29
N ARG A 180 16.61 -18.94 -9.57
CA ARG A 180 16.85 -19.08 -8.13
C ARG A 180 18.33 -19.22 -7.74
N ARG A 181 19.23 -19.28 -8.71
CA ARG A 181 20.67 -19.51 -8.47
C ARG A 181 21.50 -18.25 -8.50
N HIS A 182 20.97 -17.19 -9.14
CA HIS A 182 21.68 -15.93 -9.31
C HIS A 182 20.81 -14.78 -8.75
N PRO A 183 21.14 -14.29 -7.54
CA PRO A 183 20.58 -13.04 -7.03
C PRO A 183 21.04 -11.91 -7.95
N ARG A 184 20.16 -10.91 -8.16
CA ARG A 184 20.37 -9.85 -9.13
C ARG A 184 20.17 -8.46 -8.55
N LEU A 185 19.87 -8.41 -7.25
CA LEU A 185 19.60 -7.13 -6.59
C LEU A 185 20.72 -6.80 -5.61
N HIS A 186 21.04 -5.51 -5.57
CA HIS A 186 21.92 -4.89 -4.60
C HIS A 186 21.15 -3.80 -3.89
N VAL A 187 21.32 -3.68 -2.59
CA VAL A 187 20.70 -2.63 -1.78
C VAL A 187 21.79 -1.72 -1.24
N GLU A 188 21.67 -0.43 -1.47
CA GLU A 188 22.57 0.60 -0.97
C GLU A 188 21.83 1.51 0.00
N LEU A 189 22.39 1.73 1.18
CA LEU A 189 21.90 2.66 2.18
C LEU A 189 22.61 4.02 2.04
N PRO A 190 22.02 5.12 2.57
CA PRO A 190 22.61 6.45 2.50
C PRO A 190 23.99 6.56 3.17
N ASP A 191 24.29 5.73 4.18
CA ASP A 191 25.56 5.67 4.88
C ASP A 191 26.68 4.93 4.11
N GLY A 192 26.38 4.45 2.88
CA GLY A 192 27.29 3.67 2.05
C GLY A 192 27.28 2.18 2.33
N THR A 193 26.49 1.71 3.31
CA THR A 193 26.31 0.26 3.52
C THR A 193 25.67 -0.36 2.33
N ARG A 194 26.24 -1.50 1.84
CA ARG A 194 25.75 -2.25 0.67
C ARG A 194 25.49 -3.71 1.01
N PHE A 195 24.39 -4.21 0.55
CA PHE A 195 24.00 -5.62 0.58
C PHE A 195 23.91 -6.16 -0.83
N ASP A 196 24.76 -7.11 -1.16
CA ASP A 196 24.73 -7.81 -2.43
C ASP A 196 23.97 -9.14 -2.29
N ASP A 197 23.76 -9.82 -3.41
CA ASP A 197 23.14 -11.15 -3.45
C ASP A 197 21.67 -11.18 -2.94
N VAL A 198 20.88 -10.18 -3.23
CA VAL A 198 19.46 -10.14 -2.88
C VAL A 198 18.61 -10.62 -4.05
N TYR A 199 17.66 -11.53 -3.80
CA TYR A 199 16.73 -12.08 -4.82
C TYR A 199 15.48 -11.25 -5.02
N PHE A 200 14.97 -10.68 -3.96
CA PHE A 200 13.86 -9.73 -3.99
C PHE A 200 13.87 -8.87 -2.74
N THR A 201 13.25 -7.73 -2.85
CA THR A 201 13.07 -6.81 -1.75
C THR A 201 11.59 -6.50 -1.54
N ILE A 202 11.22 -6.30 -0.27
CA ILE A 202 10.01 -5.63 0.16
C ILE A 202 10.48 -4.40 0.93
N VAL A 203 10.11 -3.21 0.47
CA VAL A 203 10.31 -1.94 1.16
C VAL A 203 8.95 -1.53 1.70
N ALA A 204 8.82 -1.52 3.01
CA ALA A 204 7.57 -1.27 3.70
C ALA A 204 7.54 0.14 4.32
N ASN A 205 6.39 0.79 4.27
CA ASN A 205 6.08 2.02 4.98
C ASN A 205 5.23 1.76 6.22
N ALA A 206 4.64 0.56 6.28
CA ALA A 206 3.86 0.10 7.42
C ALA A 206 3.88 -1.42 7.52
N ASP A 207 3.55 -1.93 8.70
CA ASP A 207 3.30 -3.34 8.96
C ASP A 207 1.82 -3.53 9.34
N PRO A 208 1.15 -4.59 8.87
CA PRO A 208 1.64 -5.71 8.05
C PRO A 208 1.78 -5.37 6.55
N TRP A 209 2.70 -6.05 5.88
CA TRP A 209 2.91 -5.93 4.43
C TRP A 209 1.68 -6.33 3.60
N THR A 210 0.99 -7.40 3.99
CA THR A 210 -0.23 -7.89 3.32
C THR A 210 -1.00 -8.85 4.21
N PHE A 211 -2.15 -9.33 3.73
CA PHE A 211 -2.97 -10.31 4.43
C PHE A 211 -3.28 -11.52 3.54
N VAL A 212 -3.20 -12.71 4.10
CA VAL A 212 -3.69 -13.96 3.49
C VAL A 212 -4.99 -14.34 4.21
N GLY A 213 -6.12 -13.95 3.63
CA GLY A 213 -7.41 -13.92 4.35
C GLY A 213 -7.37 -12.90 5.50
N ASN A 214 -7.54 -13.38 6.73
CA ASN A 214 -7.43 -12.53 7.91
C ASN A 214 -6.07 -12.59 8.60
N ARG A 215 -5.14 -13.40 8.09
CA ARG A 215 -3.81 -13.55 8.68
C ARG A 215 -2.85 -12.53 8.11
N PRO A 216 -2.30 -11.62 8.94
CA PRO A 216 -1.28 -10.67 8.52
C PRO A 216 0.05 -11.36 8.25
N LEU A 217 0.85 -10.78 7.36
CA LEU A 217 2.24 -11.15 7.10
C LEU A 217 3.15 -9.97 7.46
N HIS A 218 4.14 -10.23 8.31
CA HIS A 218 5.00 -9.23 8.95
C HIS A 218 6.47 -9.43 8.57
N PRO A 219 6.92 -9.02 7.36
CA PRO A 219 8.34 -9.08 6.99
C PRO A 219 9.19 -8.06 7.75
N THR A 220 8.59 -6.93 8.15
CA THR A 220 9.22 -5.82 8.87
C THR A 220 8.35 -5.38 10.06
N PRO A 221 8.20 -6.21 11.10
CA PRO A 221 7.21 -6.01 12.16
C PRO A 221 7.43 -4.76 13.03
N GLU A 222 8.60 -4.15 12.94
CA GLU A 222 8.95 -2.92 13.67
C GLU A 222 8.68 -1.64 12.85
N THR A 223 8.11 -1.77 11.62
CA THR A 223 7.81 -0.63 10.75
C THR A 223 6.41 -0.10 11.02
N SER A 224 6.30 1.19 11.27
CA SER A 224 5.03 1.87 11.50
C SER A 224 4.89 3.12 10.61
N PHE A 225 3.69 3.70 10.57
CA PHE A 225 3.44 4.96 9.86
C PHE A 225 4.11 6.18 10.53
N ASP A 226 4.68 6.04 11.70
CA ASP A 226 5.33 7.12 12.45
C ASP A 226 6.86 7.09 12.30
N ASP A 227 7.40 5.97 11.78
CA ASP A 227 8.84 5.73 11.60
C ASP A 227 9.27 5.89 10.13
N GLY A 228 10.56 5.59 9.88
CA GLY A 228 11.11 5.45 8.53
C GLY A 228 10.70 4.14 7.85
N LEU A 229 11.30 3.86 6.70
CA LEU A 229 11.00 2.66 5.91
C LEU A 229 11.56 1.39 6.54
N GLY A 230 10.84 0.28 6.37
CA GLY A 230 11.35 -1.06 6.63
C GLY A 230 11.88 -1.73 5.36
N LEU A 231 12.92 -2.53 5.49
CA LEU A 231 13.45 -3.36 4.41
C LEU A 231 13.45 -4.83 4.79
N TYR A 232 12.87 -5.67 3.93
CA TYR A 232 13.07 -7.11 3.92
C TYR A 232 13.73 -7.52 2.61
N GLY A 233 15.02 -7.88 2.66
CA GLY A 233 15.81 -8.33 1.50
C GLY A 233 16.13 -9.83 1.61
N ARG A 234 15.63 -10.65 0.70
CA ARG A 234 15.84 -12.11 0.73
C ARG A 234 17.12 -12.52 0.03
N ARG A 235 18.00 -13.26 0.74
CA ARG A 235 19.30 -13.74 0.24
C ARG A 235 19.28 -15.15 -0.36
N ARG A 236 18.22 -15.93 -0.14
CA ARG A 236 18.15 -17.34 -0.58
C ARG A 236 16.74 -17.71 -1.00
N MET A 237 16.62 -18.33 -2.16
CA MET A 237 15.35 -18.74 -2.79
C MET A 237 15.18 -20.27 -2.79
N GLY A 238 15.40 -20.91 -1.64
CA GLY A 238 15.09 -22.35 -1.47
C GLY A 238 13.61 -22.57 -1.14
N VAL A 239 13.00 -23.64 -1.72
CA VAL A 239 11.56 -23.96 -1.52
C VAL A 239 11.22 -24.10 -0.03
N VAL A 240 11.94 -24.94 0.68
CA VAL A 240 11.71 -25.19 2.12
C VAL A 240 11.92 -23.91 2.93
N GLY A 241 12.99 -23.15 2.61
CA GLY A 241 13.28 -21.89 3.28
C GLY A 241 12.20 -20.82 3.04
N MET A 242 11.58 -20.77 1.86
CA MET A 242 10.50 -19.82 1.54
C MET A 242 9.22 -20.20 2.30
N LEU A 243 8.79 -21.45 2.25
CA LEU A 243 7.60 -21.92 2.98
C LEU A 243 7.75 -21.72 4.48
N TRP A 244 8.91 -22.04 5.02
CA TRP A 244 9.20 -21.84 6.44
C TRP A 244 9.22 -20.35 6.83
N SER A 245 9.77 -19.47 5.97
CA SER A 245 9.72 -18.02 6.20
C SER A 245 8.29 -17.51 6.20
N MET A 246 7.48 -17.87 5.20
CA MET A 246 6.08 -17.45 5.15
C MET A 246 5.29 -17.87 6.39
N ALA A 247 5.51 -19.11 6.88
CA ALA A 247 4.88 -19.57 8.11
C ALA A 247 5.31 -18.75 9.34
N ARG A 248 6.56 -18.28 9.38
CA ARG A 248 7.10 -17.48 10.50
C ARG A 248 6.75 -16.00 10.43
N LEU A 249 6.48 -15.48 9.25
CA LEU A 249 6.04 -14.11 9.04
C LEU A 249 4.54 -13.93 9.34
N SER A 250 3.80 -15.06 9.53
CA SER A 250 2.36 -15.04 9.74
C SER A 250 2.02 -15.11 11.24
N GLY A 251 1.01 -14.34 11.65
CA GLY A 251 0.40 -14.35 12.98
C GLY A 251 0.91 -13.25 13.92
N ASP A 252 0.35 -13.20 15.10
CA ASP A 252 0.51 -12.09 16.08
C ASP A 252 1.89 -12.03 16.76
N ASN A 253 2.75 -13.00 16.53
CA ASN A 253 4.13 -13.00 17.06
C ASN A 253 5.12 -13.44 15.97
N PRO A 254 5.35 -12.57 14.97
CA PRO A 254 6.21 -12.91 13.84
C PRO A 254 7.67 -13.10 14.31
N ARG A 255 8.29 -14.16 13.81
CA ARG A 255 9.70 -14.43 14.07
C ARG A 255 10.49 -14.24 12.80
N VAL A 256 10.80 -13.01 12.48
CA VAL A 256 11.61 -12.68 11.29
C VAL A 256 13.04 -13.18 11.52
N GLY A 257 13.38 -14.28 10.87
CA GLY A 257 14.72 -14.86 11.00
C GLY A 257 15.71 -14.10 10.14
N ARG A 258 16.73 -13.51 10.76
CA ARG A 258 17.86 -12.86 10.07
C ARG A 258 18.72 -13.84 9.25
N ARG A 259 18.57 -15.17 9.44
CA ARG A 259 19.26 -16.18 8.62
C ARG A 259 18.64 -16.22 7.21
N GLY A 260 19.38 -15.70 6.21
CA GLY A 260 18.99 -15.70 4.81
C GLY A 260 18.08 -14.54 4.37
N ALA A 261 17.95 -13.51 5.22
CA ALA A 261 17.32 -12.23 4.87
C ALA A 261 18.03 -11.07 5.59
N HIS A 262 18.08 -9.93 4.95
CA HIS A 262 18.35 -8.64 5.58
C HIS A 262 17.02 -8.07 6.04
N VAL A 263 16.93 -7.66 7.29
CA VAL A 263 15.76 -7.02 7.89
C VAL A 263 16.23 -5.77 8.60
N LEU A 264 15.75 -4.64 8.11
CA LEU A 264 16.09 -3.31 8.63
C LEU A 264 14.79 -2.53 8.85
N HIS A 265 14.81 -1.57 9.72
CA HIS A 265 13.69 -0.69 10.05
C HIS A 265 14.19 0.74 10.24
N ASP A 266 13.27 1.67 10.28
CA ASP A 266 13.52 3.11 10.51
C ASP A 266 14.55 3.70 9.56
N LEU A 267 14.44 3.38 8.26
CA LEU A 267 15.32 3.88 7.23
C LEU A 267 14.78 5.19 6.64
N GLU A 268 15.60 6.24 6.59
CA GLU A 268 15.26 7.47 5.86
C GLU A 268 15.13 7.23 4.36
N GLY A 269 15.88 6.26 3.82
CA GLY A 269 15.83 5.86 2.43
C GLY A 269 16.81 4.75 2.10
N LEU A 270 16.71 4.24 0.88
CA LEU A 270 17.62 3.25 0.31
C LEU A 270 17.50 3.25 -1.21
N THR A 271 18.48 2.67 -1.87
CA THR A 271 18.45 2.43 -3.33
C THR A 271 18.54 0.92 -3.59
N VAL A 272 17.66 0.40 -4.43
CA VAL A 272 17.75 -0.96 -4.94
C VAL A 272 18.21 -0.91 -6.39
N ILE A 273 19.29 -1.62 -6.70
CA ILE A 273 19.90 -1.70 -8.03
C ILE A 273 19.79 -3.16 -8.49
N ALA A 274 19.41 -3.38 -9.74
CA ALA A 274 19.36 -4.68 -10.36
C ALA A 274 20.36 -4.79 -11.51
N ASP A 275 21.01 -5.94 -11.67
CA ASP A 275 21.93 -6.21 -12.80
C ASP A 275 21.23 -6.17 -14.15
N GLU A 276 19.93 -6.49 -14.17
CA GLU A 276 19.03 -6.43 -15.33
C GLU A 276 17.66 -5.92 -14.88
N PRO A 277 16.86 -5.30 -15.76
CA PRO A 277 15.53 -4.84 -15.39
C PRO A 277 14.66 -5.97 -14.82
N VAL A 278 14.15 -5.79 -13.60
CA VAL A 278 13.30 -6.75 -12.89
C VAL A 278 11.89 -6.20 -12.72
N PRO A 279 10.88 -7.06 -12.51
CA PRO A 279 9.54 -6.63 -12.14
C PRO A 279 9.55 -5.72 -10.92
N PHE A 280 8.75 -4.66 -10.98
CA PHE A 280 8.55 -3.69 -9.91
C PHE A 280 7.06 -3.55 -9.59
N GLN A 281 6.71 -3.39 -8.32
CA GLN A 281 5.36 -3.18 -7.84
C GLN A 281 5.30 -2.09 -6.76
N VAL A 282 4.16 -1.42 -6.65
CA VAL A 282 3.83 -0.46 -5.59
C VAL A 282 2.41 -0.73 -5.12
N ASP A 283 2.22 -0.94 -3.81
CA ASP A 283 0.93 -1.22 -3.16
C ASP A 283 0.10 -2.30 -3.86
N GLY A 284 0.76 -3.35 -4.35
CA GLY A 284 0.13 -4.44 -5.09
C GLY A 284 -0.22 -4.12 -6.55
N ASP A 285 0.14 -2.96 -7.06
CA ASP A 285 0.03 -2.57 -8.46
C ASP A 285 1.30 -2.94 -9.23
N ALA A 286 1.16 -3.72 -10.32
CA ALA A 286 2.25 -4.01 -11.24
C ALA A 286 2.63 -2.76 -12.04
N LEU A 287 3.88 -2.36 -11.95
CA LEU A 287 4.47 -1.27 -12.73
C LEU A 287 5.44 -1.82 -13.78
N ASP A 288 6.07 -0.93 -14.56
CA ASP A 288 7.11 -1.35 -15.51
C ASP A 288 8.32 -1.94 -14.79
N THR A 289 9.14 -2.71 -15.52
CA THR A 289 10.41 -3.22 -14.99
C THR A 289 11.38 -2.08 -14.69
N ARG A 290 12.22 -2.27 -13.67
CA ARG A 290 13.25 -1.31 -13.25
C ARG A 290 14.60 -2.00 -13.05
N ASP A 291 15.67 -1.30 -13.34
CA ASP A 291 17.05 -1.66 -12.99
C ASP A 291 17.55 -0.89 -11.76
N LYS A 292 16.90 0.23 -11.44
CA LYS A 292 17.20 1.02 -10.26
C LYS A 292 15.92 1.69 -9.75
N VAL A 293 15.74 1.68 -8.41
CA VAL A 293 14.68 2.42 -7.72
C VAL A 293 15.25 3.02 -6.45
N THR A 294 15.02 4.31 -6.24
CA THR A 294 15.38 5.00 -5.01
C THR A 294 14.15 5.19 -4.13
N PHE A 295 14.23 4.71 -2.90
CA PHE A 295 13.18 4.83 -1.90
C PHE A 295 13.52 5.88 -0.87
N ARG A 296 12.50 6.61 -0.41
CA ARG A 296 12.61 7.61 0.65
C ARG A 296 11.40 7.53 1.57
N SER A 297 11.63 7.74 2.86
CA SER A 297 10.55 8.06 3.79
C SER A 297 10.14 9.51 3.62
N VAL A 298 8.83 9.77 3.61
CA VAL A 298 8.26 11.11 3.61
C VAL A 298 7.45 11.25 4.89
N PRO A 299 8.05 11.77 5.95
CA PRO A 299 7.42 11.83 7.26
C PRO A 299 6.24 12.80 7.25
N ARG A 300 5.22 12.47 8.05
CA ARG A 300 4.04 13.32 8.27
C ARG A 300 3.40 13.81 6.96
N ALA A 301 3.27 12.93 5.97
CA ALA A 301 2.90 13.30 4.60
C ALA A 301 1.42 13.63 4.44
N ILE A 302 0.53 12.92 5.16
CA ILE A 302 -0.91 13.09 4.98
C ILE A 302 -1.68 12.90 6.28
N ARG A 303 -2.74 13.67 6.47
CA ARG A 303 -3.68 13.54 7.59
C ARG A 303 -4.79 12.56 7.18
N VAL A 304 -5.04 11.54 8.00
CA VAL A 304 -6.11 10.55 7.80
C VAL A 304 -7.17 10.71 8.86
N VAL A 305 -8.44 10.80 8.43
CA VAL A 305 -9.60 11.05 9.30
C VAL A 305 -9.99 9.77 10.06
N GLY A 306 -10.36 9.92 11.32
CA GLY A 306 -10.99 8.88 12.12
C GLY A 306 -10.06 7.75 12.55
N VAL A 307 -8.75 7.90 12.39
CA VAL A 307 -7.77 6.93 12.89
C VAL A 307 -7.60 7.12 14.40
N PRO A 308 -7.76 6.06 15.20
CA PRO A 308 -7.48 6.15 16.64
C PRO A 308 -6.04 6.62 16.88
N LEU A 309 -5.85 7.55 17.81
CA LEU A 309 -4.51 7.87 18.31
C LEU A 309 -4.02 6.62 19.05
N GLU A 310 -2.84 6.12 18.73
CA GLU A 310 -2.24 5.05 19.51
C GLU A 310 -2.09 5.54 20.95
N THR A 311 -2.84 4.93 21.85
CA THR A 311 -2.61 5.09 23.29
C THR A 311 -1.30 4.39 23.60
N GLY A 312 -0.22 5.19 23.74
CA GLY A 312 1.12 4.75 24.11
C GLY A 312 1.18 3.97 25.43
#